data_061cdef51f261eea59419fa39370d2f0
#
_entry.id   061cdef51f261eea59419fa39370d2f0
#
_cell.length_a   1.000
_cell.length_b   1.000
_cell.length_c   1.000
_cell.angle_alpha   90.00
_cell.angle_beta   90.00
_cell.angle_gamma   90.00
#
_symmetry.space_group_name_H-M   'P 1'
#
loop_
_entity.id
_entity.type
_entity.pdbx_description
1 polymer ?
#
loop_
_entity_poly.entity_id
_entity_poly.type
_entity_poly.pdbx_seq_one_letter_code
_entity_poly.pdbx_strand_id
1 'polypeptide(L)'
;MKARHDEVTDVTDYLADLLRGYEPRGAVEVRDFDRVRDLLGTQPDPWLRSTPLHLTASALIVHPQTGRLLLRWHQRQQAWLHVGGHADPGECDPVAVALREAHEETRLPDLAPWPDSTLQHLVIVPVPAGRGEPEHEHADLRFVFATQEPDKAQAETPDAPLRWLTVNEAAAVTSEDNLRESIKRVQSRLASTA
;
A
#
# COMPACT_ATOMS: atom_id res chain seq x y z
N MET A 1 29.50 5.06 13.71
CA MET A 1 29.28 5.72 12.40
C MET A 1 29.32 4.77 11.21
N LYS A 2 29.93 3.59 11.30
CA LYS A 2 29.93 2.55 10.24
C LYS A 2 28.61 1.78 10.11
N ALA A 3 27.92 1.46 11.21
CA ALA A 3 26.67 0.66 11.19
C ALA A 3 25.52 1.30 10.41
N ARG A 4 25.34 2.62 10.47
CA ARG A 4 24.29 3.33 9.73
C ARG A 4 24.49 3.35 8.21
N HIS A 5 25.71 3.24 7.75
CA HIS A 5 26.01 3.25 6.30
C HIS A 5 25.71 1.89 5.67
N ASP A 6 25.97 0.81 6.40
CA ASP A 6 25.71 -0.56 5.94
C ASP A 6 24.20 -0.88 5.90
N GLU A 7 23.40 -0.36 6.86
CA GLU A 7 21.92 -0.51 6.87
C GLU A 7 21.22 0.25 5.72
N VAL A 8 21.66 1.48 5.42
CA VAL A 8 21.08 2.29 4.33
C VAL A 8 21.35 1.67 2.96
N THR A 9 22.50 1.06 2.77
CA THR A 9 22.86 0.39 1.51
C THR A 9 21.98 -0.86 1.29
N ASP A 10 21.71 -1.62 2.33
CA ASP A 10 20.87 -2.84 2.30
C ASP A 10 19.41 -2.53 1.95
N VAL A 11 18.85 -1.45 2.50
CA VAL A 11 17.47 -0.98 2.23
C VAL A 11 17.28 -0.53 0.79
N THR A 12 18.20 0.28 0.27
CA THR A 12 18.12 0.78 -1.11
C THR A 12 18.26 -0.37 -2.10
N ASP A 13 19.08 -1.36 -1.80
CA ASP A 13 19.27 -2.55 -2.62
C ASP A 13 18.00 -3.41 -2.62
N TYR A 14 17.33 -3.62 -1.48
CA TYR A 14 16.09 -4.36 -1.39
C TYR A 14 14.94 -3.69 -2.19
N LEU A 15 14.76 -2.38 -2.04
CA LEU A 15 13.76 -1.62 -2.82
C LEU A 15 14.07 -1.64 -4.32
N ALA A 16 15.36 -1.55 -4.69
CA ALA A 16 15.78 -1.66 -6.08
C ALA A 16 15.50 -3.05 -6.66
N ASP A 17 15.67 -4.12 -5.87
CA ASP A 17 15.35 -5.49 -6.28
C ASP A 17 13.83 -5.69 -6.43
N LEU A 18 13.04 -5.16 -5.51
CA LEU A 18 11.58 -5.18 -5.60
C LEU A 18 11.09 -4.50 -6.89
N LEU A 19 11.65 -3.33 -7.21
CA LEU A 19 11.28 -2.60 -8.43
C LEU A 19 11.82 -3.25 -9.70
N ARG A 20 12.96 -3.96 -9.65
CA ARG A 20 13.53 -4.66 -10.82
C ARG A 20 12.61 -5.76 -11.34
N GLY A 21 11.84 -6.40 -10.46
CA GLY A 21 10.83 -7.41 -10.81
C GLY A 21 9.47 -6.85 -11.18
N TYR A 22 9.29 -5.52 -11.08
CA TYR A 22 7.99 -4.89 -11.30
C TYR A 22 7.83 -4.37 -12.73
N GLU A 23 6.72 -4.72 -13.37
CA GLU A 23 6.36 -4.26 -14.72
C GLU A 23 5.21 -3.26 -14.65
N PRO A 24 5.47 -1.93 -14.81
CA PRO A 24 4.43 -0.92 -14.77
C PRO A 24 3.49 -1.02 -15.97
N ARG A 25 2.20 -0.75 -15.77
CA ARG A 25 1.15 -0.89 -16.78
C ARG A 25 0.57 0.45 -17.19
N GLY A 26 0.72 0.77 -18.48
CA GLY A 26 0.18 2.02 -19.00
C GLY A 26 1.05 3.25 -18.69
N ALA A 27 0.75 4.37 -19.35
CA ALA A 27 1.63 5.54 -19.36
C ALA A 27 1.71 6.29 -18.02
N VAL A 28 0.67 6.21 -17.19
CA VAL A 28 0.67 6.87 -15.87
C VAL A 28 1.62 6.15 -14.93
N GLU A 29 1.45 4.84 -14.78
CA GLU A 29 2.26 4.03 -13.88
C GLU A 29 3.74 3.95 -14.32
N VAL A 30 4.02 3.99 -15.64
CA VAL A 30 5.40 4.10 -16.15
C VAL A 30 6.06 5.38 -15.64
N ARG A 31 5.36 6.52 -15.72
CA ARG A 31 5.89 7.80 -15.19
C ARG A 31 6.07 7.78 -13.68
N ASP A 32 5.14 7.19 -12.94
CA ASP A 32 5.22 7.05 -11.49
C ASP A 32 6.41 6.15 -11.11
N PHE A 33 6.58 5.05 -11.82
CA PHE A 33 7.70 4.14 -11.65
C PHE A 33 9.07 4.82 -11.89
N ASP A 34 9.20 5.59 -12.98
CA ASP A 34 10.43 6.33 -13.26
C ASP A 34 10.74 7.35 -12.16
N ARG A 35 9.72 8.07 -11.65
CA ARG A 35 9.87 9.01 -10.54
C ARG A 35 10.30 8.32 -9.24
N VAL A 36 9.77 7.14 -8.95
CA VAL A 36 10.17 6.36 -7.77
C VAL A 36 11.60 5.86 -7.92
N ARG A 37 12.02 5.42 -9.11
CA ARG A 37 13.42 5.06 -9.36
C ARG A 37 14.36 6.24 -9.16
N ASP A 38 13.98 7.43 -9.62
CA ASP A 38 14.75 8.66 -9.40
C ASP A 38 14.81 9.03 -7.91
N LEU A 39 13.70 8.87 -7.17
CA LEU A 39 13.65 9.05 -5.72
C LEU A 39 14.68 8.14 -5.02
N LEU A 40 14.68 6.84 -5.33
CA LEU A 40 15.62 5.88 -4.74
C LEU A 40 17.09 6.17 -5.10
N GLY A 41 17.35 6.73 -6.29
CA GLY A 41 18.68 7.11 -6.73
C GLY A 41 19.20 8.42 -6.13
N THR A 42 18.34 9.27 -5.59
CA THR A 42 18.69 10.64 -5.15
C THR A 42 18.47 10.90 -3.67
N GLN A 43 17.56 10.18 -3.03
CA GLN A 43 17.24 10.36 -1.61
C GLN A 43 17.88 9.28 -0.74
N PRO A 44 18.70 9.66 0.26
CA PRO A 44 19.29 8.70 1.20
C PRO A 44 18.24 7.95 2.05
N ASP A 45 17.12 8.60 2.34
CA ASP A 45 15.99 8.03 3.04
C ASP A 45 14.69 8.35 2.26
N PRO A 46 14.23 7.41 1.41
CA PRO A 46 13.03 7.62 0.61
C PRO A 46 11.73 7.57 1.43
N TRP A 47 11.78 7.13 2.69
CA TRP A 47 10.64 7.08 3.63
C TRP A 47 10.44 8.38 4.40
N LEU A 48 11.38 9.32 4.30
CA LEU A 48 11.38 10.52 5.11
C LEU A 48 10.20 11.44 4.79
N ARG A 49 9.22 11.51 5.71
CA ARG A 49 7.94 12.25 5.56
C ARG A 49 8.10 13.75 5.31
N SER A 50 9.25 14.34 5.61
CA SER A 50 9.52 15.77 5.35
C SER A 50 9.92 16.04 3.91
N THR A 51 10.13 15.03 3.07
CA THR A 51 10.40 15.21 1.64
C THR A 51 9.10 15.35 0.86
N PRO A 52 9.06 16.19 -0.20
CA PRO A 52 7.85 16.42 -1.00
C PRO A 52 7.29 15.16 -1.66
N LEU A 53 8.15 14.22 -2.04
CA LEU A 53 7.78 12.88 -2.48
C LEU A 53 8.47 11.88 -1.56
N HIS A 54 7.71 10.97 -0.94
CA HIS A 54 8.24 9.91 -0.09
C HIS A 54 7.42 8.64 -0.18
N LEU A 55 8.03 7.52 0.22
CA LEU A 55 7.37 6.22 0.16
C LEU A 55 6.28 6.08 1.22
N THR A 56 5.22 5.39 0.83
CA THR A 56 4.24 4.76 1.71
C THR A 56 4.03 3.31 1.28
N ALA A 57 3.45 2.50 2.15
CA ALA A 57 3.12 1.13 1.80
C ALA A 57 1.70 0.79 2.24
N SER A 58 0.98 0.08 1.37
CA SER A 58 -0.44 -0.18 1.53
C SER A 58 -0.82 -1.62 1.21
N ALA A 59 -1.92 -2.05 1.79
CA ALA A 59 -2.45 -3.40 1.67
C ALA A 59 -3.89 -3.42 1.14
N LEU A 60 -4.12 -4.19 0.07
CA LEU A 60 -5.45 -4.69 -0.26
C LEU A 60 -5.64 -6.03 0.44
N ILE A 61 -6.58 -6.11 1.37
CA ILE A 61 -6.84 -7.34 2.11
C ILE A 61 -7.98 -8.12 1.43
N VAL A 62 -7.73 -9.40 1.18
CA VAL A 62 -8.69 -10.30 0.54
C VAL A 62 -9.05 -11.48 1.43
N HIS A 63 -10.26 -11.99 1.25
CA HIS A 63 -10.66 -13.32 1.72
C HIS A 63 -10.85 -14.22 0.50
N PRO A 64 -9.82 -15.01 0.11
CA PRO A 64 -9.81 -15.72 -1.15
C PRO A 64 -11.00 -16.67 -1.36
N GLN A 65 -11.49 -17.33 -0.28
CA GLN A 65 -12.61 -18.26 -0.36
C GLN A 65 -13.93 -17.61 -0.80
N THR A 66 -14.14 -16.32 -0.48
CA THR A 66 -15.36 -15.60 -0.86
C THR A 66 -15.14 -14.56 -1.96
N GLY A 67 -13.87 -14.32 -2.34
CA GLY A 67 -13.51 -13.29 -3.32
C GLY A 67 -13.83 -11.87 -2.86
N ARG A 68 -13.94 -11.63 -1.54
CA ARG A 68 -14.22 -10.30 -0.97
C ARG A 68 -12.94 -9.57 -0.64
N LEU A 69 -13.03 -8.22 -0.72
CA LEU A 69 -11.99 -7.28 -0.30
C LEU A 69 -12.46 -6.49 0.90
N LEU A 70 -11.51 -6.16 1.80
CA LEU A 70 -11.75 -5.27 2.92
C LEU A 70 -11.39 -3.84 2.53
N LEU A 71 -12.32 -2.90 2.72
CA LEU A 71 -12.05 -1.48 2.66
C LEU A 71 -12.33 -0.82 4.01
N ARG A 72 -11.60 0.26 4.28
CA ARG A 72 -11.71 1.09 5.47
C ARG A 72 -12.25 2.47 5.08
N TRP A 73 -13.13 3.03 5.90
CA TRP A 73 -13.55 4.41 5.73
C TRP A 73 -12.44 5.36 6.18
N HIS A 74 -11.99 6.20 5.27
CA HIS A 74 -10.96 7.20 5.54
C HIS A 74 -11.61 8.55 5.82
N GLN A 75 -11.69 8.93 7.11
CA GLN A 75 -12.42 10.12 7.58
C GLN A 75 -11.96 11.43 6.92
N ARG A 76 -10.64 11.61 6.72
CA ARG A 76 -10.11 12.84 6.09
C ARG A 76 -10.51 12.95 4.63
N GLN A 77 -10.49 11.85 3.89
CA GLN A 77 -10.81 11.82 2.46
C GLN A 77 -12.28 11.59 2.18
N GLN A 78 -13.07 11.26 3.21
CA GLN A 78 -14.49 10.92 3.08
C GLN A 78 -14.72 9.84 2.01
N ALA A 79 -13.88 8.81 2.02
CA ALA A 79 -13.84 7.76 1.00
C ALA A 79 -13.56 6.39 1.60
N TRP A 80 -14.03 5.34 0.91
CA TRP A 80 -13.65 3.96 1.19
C TRP A 80 -12.33 3.65 0.48
N LEU A 81 -11.30 3.36 1.25
CA LEU A 81 -9.93 3.12 0.78
C LEU A 81 -9.40 1.76 1.29
N HIS A 82 -8.31 1.32 0.72
CA HIS A 82 -7.47 0.27 1.28
C HIS A 82 -6.78 0.76 2.57
N VAL A 83 -6.14 -0.13 3.29
CA VAL A 83 -5.38 0.18 4.51
C VAL A 83 -3.91 0.45 4.16
N GLY A 84 -3.20 1.19 5.01
CA GLY A 84 -1.78 1.49 4.80
C GLY A 84 -1.36 2.85 5.31
N GLY A 85 -0.06 3.10 5.30
CA GLY A 85 0.51 4.33 5.83
C GLY A 85 2.00 4.48 5.62
N HIS A 86 2.62 5.21 6.52
CA HIS A 86 4.04 5.54 6.49
C HIS A 86 4.87 4.53 7.26
N ALA A 87 6.13 4.39 6.88
CA ALA A 87 7.09 3.68 7.70
C ALA A 87 7.34 4.40 9.04
N ASP A 88 7.48 3.62 10.10
CA ASP A 88 7.99 4.11 11.37
C ASP A 88 9.52 4.31 11.31
N PRO A 89 10.10 5.13 12.21
CA PRO A 89 11.54 5.36 12.21
C PRO A 89 12.35 4.05 12.31
N GLY A 90 13.12 3.76 11.25
CA GLY A 90 13.95 2.56 11.13
C GLY A 90 13.30 1.41 10.37
N GLU A 91 12.02 1.51 10.00
CA GLU A 91 11.41 0.57 9.06
C GLU A 91 11.85 0.87 7.63
N CYS A 92 12.06 -0.17 6.84
CA CYS A 92 12.57 -0.05 5.49
C CYS A 92 12.01 -1.10 4.52
N ASP A 93 11.43 -2.18 5.02
CA ASP A 93 10.78 -3.21 4.22
C ASP A 93 9.31 -2.81 3.95
N PRO A 94 8.94 -2.49 2.69
CA PRO A 94 7.58 -2.05 2.36
C PRO A 94 6.52 -3.13 2.61
N VAL A 95 6.86 -4.42 2.53
CA VAL A 95 5.93 -5.50 2.85
C VAL A 95 5.65 -5.51 4.36
N ALA A 96 6.69 -5.33 5.17
CA ALA A 96 6.56 -5.28 6.62
C ALA A 96 5.76 -4.04 7.06
N VAL A 97 6.01 -2.86 6.46
CA VAL A 97 5.25 -1.63 6.72
C VAL A 97 3.77 -1.83 6.36
N ALA A 98 3.46 -2.34 5.16
CA ALA A 98 2.08 -2.58 4.74
C ALA A 98 1.37 -3.59 5.65
N LEU A 99 2.07 -4.62 6.11
CA LEU A 99 1.54 -5.64 7.01
C LEU A 99 1.26 -5.07 8.41
N ARG A 100 2.19 -4.27 8.97
CA ARG A 100 2.00 -3.59 10.26
C ARG A 100 0.77 -2.68 10.22
N GLU A 101 0.70 -1.79 9.23
CA GLU A 101 -0.44 -0.90 9.03
C GLU A 101 -1.76 -1.68 8.89
N ALA A 102 -1.75 -2.77 8.12
CA ALA A 102 -2.91 -3.63 7.97
C ALA A 102 -3.36 -4.25 9.30
N HIS A 103 -2.42 -4.71 10.14
CA HIS A 103 -2.73 -5.22 11.48
C HIS A 103 -3.28 -4.12 12.42
N GLU A 104 -2.68 -2.94 12.42
CA GLU A 104 -3.09 -1.80 13.25
C GLU A 104 -4.51 -1.35 12.91
N GLU A 105 -4.81 -1.18 11.62
CA GLU A 105 -6.08 -0.66 11.14
C GLU A 105 -7.22 -1.68 11.13
N THR A 106 -6.92 -3.00 11.11
CA THR A 106 -7.95 -4.04 10.98
C THR A 106 -7.97 -5.06 12.12
N ARG A 107 -6.89 -5.15 12.90
CA ARG A 107 -6.69 -6.15 13.97
C ARG A 107 -6.82 -7.61 13.50
N LEU A 108 -6.75 -7.88 12.22
CA LEU A 108 -6.76 -9.23 11.67
C LEU A 108 -5.49 -9.97 12.10
N PRO A 109 -5.57 -11.15 12.73
CA PRO A 109 -4.41 -11.79 13.36
C PRO A 109 -3.56 -12.64 12.41
N ASP A 110 -4.11 -13.02 11.24
CA ASP A 110 -3.58 -14.05 10.36
C ASP A 110 -3.20 -13.55 8.96
N LEU A 111 -2.96 -12.24 8.83
CA LEU A 111 -2.60 -11.65 7.55
C LEU A 111 -1.32 -12.24 6.98
N ALA A 112 -1.36 -12.69 5.74
CA ALA A 112 -0.21 -13.20 5.01
C ALA A 112 -0.19 -12.66 3.57
N PRO A 113 1.00 -12.41 2.97
CA PRO A 113 1.09 -12.02 1.56
C PRO A 113 0.35 -13.01 0.65
N TRP A 114 -0.36 -12.48 -0.36
CA TRP A 114 -1.16 -13.34 -1.24
C TRP A 114 -1.14 -12.87 -2.70
N PRO A 115 -0.94 -13.81 -3.65
CA PRO A 115 -0.48 -15.20 -3.45
C PRO A 115 0.98 -15.24 -2.99
N ASP A 116 1.67 -14.14 -3.06
CA ASP A 116 3.06 -13.91 -2.68
C ASP A 116 3.28 -12.46 -2.24
N SER A 117 4.52 -12.06 -1.92
CA SER A 117 4.91 -10.72 -1.50
C SER A 117 5.27 -9.77 -2.66
N THR A 118 4.90 -10.09 -3.91
CA THR A 118 5.21 -9.22 -5.05
C THR A 118 4.42 -7.91 -5.00
N LEU A 119 5.07 -6.83 -5.45
CA LEU A 119 4.43 -5.52 -5.60
C LEU A 119 3.27 -5.62 -6.59
N GLN A 120 2.08 -5.24 -6.14
CA GLN A 120 0.87 -5.36 -6.94
C GLN A 120 0.60 -4.13 -7.79
N HIS A 121 0.86 -2.94 -7.23
CA HIS A 121 0.65 -1.66 -7.89
C HIS A 121 1.56 -0.61 -7.27
N LEU A 122 2.14 0.24 -8.11
CA LEU A 122 2.89 1.41 -7.71
C LEU A 122 2.16 2.64 -8.24
N VAL A 123 1.91 3.61 -7.38
CA VAL A 123 1.19 4.83 -7.76
C VAL A 123 1.69 6.02 -6.96
N ILE A 124 1.79 7.19 -7.60
CA ILE A 124 2.04 8.45 -6.89
C ILE A 124 0.70 9.14 -6.65
N VAL A 125 0.39 9.38 -5.38
CA VAL A 125 -0.87 10.00 -4.93
C VAL A 125 -0.57 11.40 -4.40
N PRO A 126 -1.17 12.47 -4.96
CA PRO A 126 -1.04 13.81 -4.42
C PRO A 126 -1.79 13.95 -3.09
N VAL A 127 -1.17 14.59 -2.12
CA VAL A 127 -1.75 14.90 -0.81
C VAL A 127 -1.84 16.42 -0.66
N PRO A 128 -3.06 16.99 -0.67
CA PRO A 128 -3.23 18.43 -0.46
C PRO A 128 -2.73 18.90 0.89
N ALA A 129 -2.24 20.15 0.96
CA ALA A 129 -1.83 20.77 2.21
C ALA A 129 -2.95 20.71 3.26
N GLY A 130 -2.59 20.41 4.52
CA GLY A 130 -3.54 20.36 5.62
C GLY A 130 -2.93 19.94 6.94
N ARG A 131 -3.57 20.28 8.07
CA ARG A 131 -3.12 19.93 9.43
C ARG A 131 -1.68 20.31 9.76
N GLY A 132 -1.17 21.39 9.14
CA GLY A 132 0.21 21.87 9.35
C GLY A 132 1.25 21.20 8.45
N GLU A 133 0.84 20.29 7.57
CA GLU A 133 1.69 19.70 6.54
C GLU A 133 1.52 20.45 5.21
N PRO A 134 2.62 20.72 4.48
CA PRO A 134 2.55 21.27 3.13
C PRO A 134 1.96 20.25 2.15
N GLU A 135 1.61 20.68 0.95
CA GLU A 135 1.31 19.80 -0.16
C GLU A 135 2.52 18.89 -0.45
N HIS A 136 2.25 17.61 -0.63
CA HIS A 136 3.27 16.59 -0.90
C HIS A 136 2.67 15.42 -1.69
N GLU A 137 3.49 14.41 -2.00
CA GLU A 137 3.08 13.22 -2.73
C GLU A 137 3.53 11.96 -2.02
N HIS A 138 2.67 10.96 -2.01
CA HIS A 138 3.01 9.61 -1.57
C HIS A 138 3.34 8.73 -2.78
N ALA A 139 4.52 8.14 -2.81
CA ALA A 139 4.84 7.02 -3.68
C ALA A 139 4.38 5.72 -2.98
N ASP A 140 3.16 5.31 -3.28
CA ASP A 140 2.47 4.23 -2.56
C ASP A 140 2.76 2.87 -3.20
N LEU A 141 3.42 2.00 -2.44
CA LEU A 141 3.75 0.62 -2.81
C LEU A 141 2.65 -0.31 -2.27
N ARG A 142 1.82 -0.86 -3.16
CA ARG A 142 0.63 -1.64 -2.80
C ARG A 142 0.86 -3.14 -2.92
N PHE A 143 0.53 -3.84 -1.85
CA PHE A 143 0.60 -5.30 -1.74
C PHE A 143 -0.78 -5.90 -1.54
N VAL A 144 -0.88 -7.22 -1.67
CA VAL A 144 -2.11 -7.96 -1.36
C VAL A 144 -1.82 -8.92 -0.21
N PHE A 145 -2.68 -8.89 0.80
CA PHE A 145 -2.65 -9.84 1.91
C PHE A 145 -3.97 -10.60 1.97
N ALA A 146 -3.91 -11.84 2.42
CA ALA A 146 -5.10 -12.65 2.66
C ALA A 146 -5.29 -12.93 4.14
N THR A 147 -6.54 -13.11 4.54
CA THR A 147 -6.95 -13.66 5.84
C THR A 147 -7.85 -14.87 5.63
N GLN A 148 -7.80 -15.82 6.56
CA GLN A 148 -8.75 -16.91 6.68
C GLN A 148 -9.82 -16.62 7.75
N GLU A 149 -9.66 -15.53 8.51
CA GLU A 149 -10.49 -15.17 9.65
C GLU A 149 -11.18 -13.79 9.47
N PRO A 150 -11.96 -13.59 8.37
CA PRO A 150 -12.52 -12.28 8.03
C PRO A 150 -13.43 -11.70 9.10
N ASP A 151 -14.08 -12.55 9.90
CA ASP A 151 -14.98 -12.14 10.98
C ASP A 151 -14.24 -11.54 12.20
N LYS A 152 -12.91 -11.69 12.26
CA LYS A 152 -12.08 -11.08 13.31
C LYS A 152 -11.69 -9.64 13.01
N ALA A 153 -12.00 -9.13 11.82
CA ALA A 153 -11.71 -7.75 11.45
C ALA A 153 -12.39 -6.77 12.42
N GLN A 154 -11.60 -5.89 13.02
CA GLN A 154 -12.05 -4.86 13.93
C GLN A 154 -11.42 -3.52 13.54
N ALA A 155 -12.25 -2.49 13.40
CA ALA A 155 -11.77 -1.15 13.13
C ALA A 155 -10.88 -0.65 14.28
N GLU A 156 -9.78 0.03 13.92
CA GLU A 156 -8.90 0.70 14.88
C GLU A 156 -9.65 1.73 15.73
N THR A 157 -10.53 2.50 15.10
CA THR A 157 -11.37 3.51 15.73
C THR A 157 -12.80 3.44 15.22
N PRO A 158 -13.81 3.90 15.99
CA PRO A 158 -15.22 3.92 15.56
C PRO A 158 -15.45 4.76 14.28
N ASP A 159 -14.62 5.78 14.04
CA ASP A 159 -14.75 6.70 12.91
C ASP A 159 -14.14 6.16 11.61
N ALA A 160 -13.52 4.97 11.67
CA ALA A 160 -12.89 4.30 10.56
C ALA A 160 -13.45 2.88 10.33
N PRO A 161 -14.79 2.73 10.12
CA PRO A 161 -15.41 1.43 9.96
C PRO A 161 -14.81 0.63 8.80
N LEU A 162 -14.86 -0.69 8.92
CA LEU A 162 -14.41 -1.65 7.92
C LEU A 162 -15.60 -2.27 7.20
N ARG A 163 -15.44 -2.61 5.92
CA ARG A 163 -16.44 -3.32 5.13
C ARG A 163 -15.81 -4.37 4.24
N TRP A 164 -16.30 -5.60 4.36
CA TRP A 164 -16.05 -6.66 3.38
C TRP A 164 -17.00 -6.50 2.20
N LEU A 165 -16.45 -6.29 1.02
CA LEU A 165 -17.17 -5.99 -0.21
C LEU A 165 -16.79 -7.01 -1.29
N THR A 166 -17.72 -7.33 -2.17
CA THR A 166 -17.36 -7.97 -3.42
C THR A 166 -16.48 -7.04 -4.26
N VAL A 167 -15.73 -7.57 -5.21
CA VAL A 167 -14.90 -6.77 -6.12
C VAL A 167 -15.69 -5.65 -6.78
N ASN A 168 -16.92 -5.94 -7.25
CA ASN A 168 -17.76 -4.96 -7.92
C ASN A 168 -18.25 -3.86 -6.96
N GLU A 169 -18.65 -4.22 -5.75
CA GLU A 169 -19.05 -3.25 -4.72
C GLU A 169 -17.86 -2.38 -4.32
N ALA A 170 -16.66 -2.96 -4.11
CA ALA A 170 -15.45 -2.22 -3.78
C ALA A 170 -15.09 -1.20 -4.87
N ALA A 171 -15.13 -1.61 -6.14
CA ALA A 171 -14.89 -0.72 -7.27
C ALA A 171 -15.96 0.39 -7.40
N ALA A 172 -17.20 0.13 -6.98
CA ALA A 172 -18.29 1.10 -7.06
C ALA A 172 -18.25 2.15 -5.93
N VAL A 173 -17.80 1.78 -4.73
CA VAL A 173 -17.79 2.70 -3.57
C VAL A 173 -16.55 3.56 -3.47
N THR A 174 -15.43 3.16 -4.09
CA THR A 174 -14.23 4.00 -4.11
C THR A 174 -14.33 5.12 -5.15
N SER A 175 -13.89 6.31 -4.77
CA SER A 175 -13.78 7.47 -5.67
C SER A 175 -12.48 7.51 -6.48
N GLU A 176 -11.46 6.74 -6.08
CA GLU A 176 -10.11 6.80 -6.64
C GLU A 176 -9.92 5.81 -7.81
N ASP A 177 -9.55 6.35 -8.98
CA ASP A 177 -9.31 5.52 -10.18
C ASP A 177 -8.10 4.60 -10.00
N ASN A 178 -7.06 5.04 -9.28
CA ASN A 178 -5.90 4.22 -8.97
C ASN A 178 -6.27 3.02 -8.08
N LEU A 179 -7.21 3.19 -7.13
CA LEU A 179 -7.70 2.08 -6.31
C LEU A 179 -8.59 1.13 -7.12
N ARG A 180 -9.42 1.64 -8.03
CA ARG A 180 -10.17 0.79 -8.98
C ARG A 180 -9.24 -0.09 -9.81
N GLU A 181 -8.10 0.45 -10.27
CA GLU A 181 -7.10 -0.34 -10.99
C GLU A 181 -6.47 -1.42 -10.09
N SER A 182 -6.11 -1.10 -8.84
CA SER A 182 -5.62 -2.10 -7.88
C SER A 182 -6.64 -3.21 -7.64
N ILE A 183 -7.93 -2.87 -7.44
CA ILE A 183 -9.03 -3.82 -7.26
C ILE A 183 -9.17 -4.73 -8.49
N LYS A 184 -9.07 -4.20 -9.69
CA LYS A 184 -9.13 -4.96 -10.94
C LYS A 184 -7.98 -5.97 -11.07
N ARG A 185 -6.77 -5.60 -10.63
CA ARG A 185 -5.62 -6.51 -10.60
C ARG A 185 -5.84 -7.65 -9.61
N VAL A 186 -6.38 -7.35 -8.44
CA VAL A 186 -6.77 -8.37 -7.45
C VAL A 186 -7.84 -9.30 -8.01
N GLN A 187 -8.85 -8.77 -8.70
CA GLN A 187 -9.87 -9.59 -9.37
C GLN A 187 -9.27 -10.60 -10.35
N SER A 188 -8.31 -10.17 -11.15
CA SER A 188 -7.63 -11.04 -12.11
C SER A 188 -6.85 -12.16 -11.41
N ARG A 189 -6.20 -11.86 -10.27
CA ARG A 189 -5.49 -12.86 -9.46
C ARG A 189 -6.46 -13.85 -8.81
N LEU A 190 -7.57 -13.39 -8.24
CA LEU A 190 -8.61 -14.25 -7.66
C LEU A 190 -9.16 -15.24 -8.69
N ALA A 191 -9.39 -14.76 -9.93
CA ALA A 191 -9.87 -15.63 -11.01
C ALA A 191 -8.85 -16.68 -11.47
N SER A 192 -7.54 -16.41 -11.29
CA SER A 192 -6.47 -17.36 -11.67
C SER A 192 -6.17 -18.39 -10.60
N THR A 193 -6.67 -18.20 -9.38
CA THR A 193 -6.40 -19.07 -8.22
C THR A 193 -7.60 -19.99 -7.89
N ALA A 194 -8.76 -19.73 -8.50
CA ALA A 194 -10.01 -20.51 -8.39
C ALA A 194 -10.04 -21.66 -9.39
#